data_a90b5ead39fb41d46a66d92a22095373
#
_entry.id   a90b5ead39fb41d46a66d92a22095373
#
_cell.length_a   1.000
_cell.length_b   1.000
_cell.length_c   1.000
_cell.angle_alpha   90.00
_cell.angle_beta   90.00
_cell.angle_gamma   90.00
#
_symmetry.space_group_name_H-M   'P 1'
#
loop_
_entity.id
_entity.type
_entity.pdbx_description
1 polymer ?
#
loop_
_entity_poly.entity_id
_entity_poly.type
_entity_poly.pdbx_seq_one_letter_code
_entity_poly.pdbx_strand_id
1 'polypeptide(L)'
;MNTFKKIILSAAIALGFTSFGGIANAECGKVVIASQNWASAELMAEVDKVILEKGYGCEVELIPGATMPTFASMDEKGAPDMNPEQWANAVYEPLNKSVAEGRLVIANKAPITGLGEGWWITPGTIEKIPEIKGMTAVEILEHPEWFPFKEDPSK
;
A
#
# COMPACT_ATOMS: atom_id res chain seq x y z
N MET A 1 32.85 67.04 -43.48
CA MET A 1 31.74 66.25 -44.09
C MET A 1 31.13 65.44 -42.97
N ASN A 2 29.91 65.62 -42.68
CA ASN A 2 29.19 65.44 -41.42
C ASN A 2 28.86 64.02 -41.07
N THR A 3 29.25 63.62 -39.85
CA THR A 3 28.79 62.39 -39.28
C THR A 3 27.92 62.69 -38.04
N PHE A 4 26.61 62.62 -38.24
CA PHE A 4 25.63 62.83 -37.18
C PHE A 4 25.65 61.60 -36.27
N LYS A 5 26.10 61.77 -35.02
CA LYS A 5 25.95 60.80 -33.95
C LYS A 5 24.52 60.85 -33.45
N LYS A 6 23.74 59.80 -33.71
CA LYS A 6 22.48 59.60 -33.06
C LYS A 6 22.72 58.81 -31.75
N ILE A 7 22.50 59.46 -30.64
CA ILE A 7 22.45 58.86 -29.35
C ILE A 7 21.06 58.24 -29.19
N ILE A 8 20.99 56.96 -29.16
CA ILE A 8 19.75 56.23 -28.79
C ILE A 8 19.80 55.96 -27.31
N LEU A 9 18.93 56.62 -26.57
CA LEU A 9 18.74 56.44 -25.14
C LEU A 9 17.88 55.16 -24.95
N SER A 10 18.50 54.05 -24.61
CA SER A 10 17.79 52.82 -24.32
C SER A 10 17.25 52.88 -22.88
N ALA A 11 15.95 53.11 -22.74
CA ALA A 11 15.25 52.93 -21.49
C ALA A 11 15.09 51.41 -21.22
N ALA A 12 15.85 50.91 -20.29
CA ALA A 12 15.69 49.55 -19.78
C ALA A 12 14.43 49.51 -18.88
N ILE A 13 13.35 49.00 -19.42
CA ILE A 13 12.17 48.65 -18.62
C ILE A 13 12.50 47.36 -17.89
N ALA A 14 12.84 47.47 -16.60
CA ALA A 14 12.92 46.32 -15.70
C ALA A 14 11.50 45.81 -15.43
N LEU A 15 11.03 44.88 -16.25
CA LEU A 15 9.85 44.10 -15.95
C LEU A 15 10.21 43.16 -14.77
N GLY A 16 9.84 43.59 -13.58
CA GLY A 16 9.85 42.75 -12.41
C GLY A 16 8.92 41.55 -12.62
N PHE A 17 9.49 40.42 -12.95
CA PHE A 17 8.79 39.15 -12.80
C PHE A 17 8.60 38.89 -11.31
N THR A 18 7.50 39.35 -10.75
CA THR A 18 6.98 38.77 -9.51
C THR A 18 6.55 37.37 -9.87
N SER A 19 7.44 36.41 -9.65
CA SER A 19 7.10 35.00 -9.59
C SER A 19 6.12 34.83 -8.43
N PHE A 20 4.85 35.04 -8.68
CA PHE A 20 3.83 34.41 -7.86
C PHE A 20 4.07 32.91 -8.04
N GLY A 21 4.76 32.31 -7.09
CA GLY A 21 4.76 30.89 -6.88
C GLY A 21 3.32 30.47 -6.60
N GLY A 22 2.52 30.35 -7.64
CA GLY A 22 1.28 29.64 -7.57
C GLY A 22 1.65 28.24 -7.11
N ILE A 23 1.23 27.85 -5.92
CA ILE A 23 1.10 26.45 -5.55
C ILE A 23 0.23 25.91 -6.68
N ALA A 24 0.84 25.16 -7.60
CA ALA A 24 0.10 24.38 -8.57
C ALA A 24 -0.68 23.37 -7.70
N ASN A 25 -1.92 23.70 -7.38
CA ASN A 25 -2.88 22.70 -6.97
C ASN A 25 -3.08 21.86 -8.25
N ALA A 26 -2.23 20.85 -8.43
CA ALA A 26 -2.58 19.75 -9.28
C ALA A 26 -3.87 19.19 -8.67
N GLU A 27 -4.99 19.36 -9.38
CA GLU A 27 -6.21 18.68 -8.98
C GLU A 27 -5.87 17.20 -8.91
N CYS A 28 -5.90 16.65 -7.71
CA CYS A 28 -5.53 15.26 -7.46
C CYS A 28 -6.45 14.28 -8.22
N GLY A 29 -7.66 14.73 -8.55
CA GLY A 29 -8.66 13.92 -9.22
C GLY A 29 -9.27 12.87 -8.31
N LYS A 30 -9.83 11.82 -8.92
CA LYS A 30 -10.47 10.71 -8.21
C LYS A 30 -9.43 9.63 -7.92
N VAL A 31 -9.43 9.14 -6.67
CA VAL A 31 -8.61 8.03 -6.21
C VAL A 31 -9.49 6.95 -5.61
N VAL A 32 -9.33 5.72 -6.05
CA VAL A 32 -10.06 4.56 -5.53
C VAL A 32 -9.14 3.74 -4.64
N ILE A 33 -9.53 3.54 -3.38
CA ILE A 33 -8.75 2.81 -2.39
C ILE A 33 -9.48 1.53 -1.99
N ALA A 34 -8.77 0.40 -1.97
CA ALA A 34 -9.31 -0.83 -1.42
C ALA A 34 -9.36 -0.75 0.10
N SER A 35 -10.55 -0.93 0.66
CA SER A 35 -10.78 -1.19 2.07
C SER A 35 -10.91 -2.70 2.26
N GLN A 36 -9.83 -3.35 2.70
CA GLN A 36 -9.81 -4.78 2.92
C GLN A 36 -10.71 -5.15 4.11
N ASN A 37 -11.19 -6.38 4.16
CA ASN A 37 -12.23 -6.84 5.09
C ASN A 37 -11.72 -7.20 6.50
N TRP A 38 -10.75 -6.46 7.01
CA TRP A 38 -10.25 -6.56 8.40
C TRP A 38 -9.89 -5.18 8.97
N ALA A 39 -10.01 -5.05 10.29
CA ALA A 39 -10.03 -3.77 10.98
C ALA A 39 -8.81 -2.86 10.75
N SER A 40 -7.58 -3.41 10.68
CA SER A 40 -6.39 -2.59 10.43
C SER A 40 -6.39 -1.98 9.04
N ALA A 41 -6.77 -2.76 8.03
CA ALA A 41 -6.83 -2.28 6.65
C ALA A 41 -7.97 -1.27 6.43
N GLU A 42 -9.12 -1.49 7.04
CA GLU A 42 -10.22 -0.51 7.04
C GLU A 42 -9.77 0.82 7.65
N LEU A 43 -9.08 0.77 8.80
CA LEU A 43 -8.54 1.96 9.42
C LEU A 43 -7.52 2.67 8.53
N MET A 44 -6.60 1.92 7.91
CA MET A 44 -5.58 2.51 7.00
C MET A 44 -6.24 3.17 5.80
N ALA A 45 -7.23 2.52 5.18
CA ALA A 45 -7.96 3.09 4.04
C ALA A 45 -8.68 4.39 4.41
N GLU A 46 -9.31 4.46 5.58
CA GLU A 46 -9.96 5.67 6.08
C GLU A 46 -8.95 6.79 6.39
N VAL A 47 -7.80 6.47 6.97
CA VAL A 47 -6.73 7.45 7.22
C VAL A 47 -6.19 8.01 5.92
N ASP A 48 -5.89 7.15 4.93
CA ASP A 48 -5.40 7.57 3.62
C ASP A 48 -6.44 8.45 2.90
N LYS A 49 -7.72 8.09 2.98
CA LYS A 49 -8.82 8.92 2.48
C LYS A 49 -8.79 10.32 3.08
N VAL A 50 -8.73 10.42 4.41
CA VAL A 50 -8.69 11.73 5.08
C VAL A 50 -7.48 12.56 4.66
N ILE A 51 -6.30 11.94 4.55
CA ILE A 51 -5.08 12.61 4.11
C ILE A 51 -5.21 13.12 2.68
N LEU A 52 -5.68 12.29 1.77
CA LEU A 52 -5.83 12.64 0.36
C LEU A 52 -6.90 13.71 0.14
N GLU A 53 -8.05 13.61 0.79
CA GLU A 53 -9.12 14.60 0.67
C GLU A 53 -8.75 15.94 1.31
N LYS A 54 -8.22 15.94 2.54
CA LYS A 54 -7.94 17.18 3.29
C LYS A 54 -6.59 17.80 2.97
N GLY A 55 -5.58 16.96 2.67
CA GLY A 55 -4.23 17.41 2.40
C GLY A 55 -3.97 17.72 0.92
N TYR A 56 -4.60 16.98 0.03
CA TYR A 56 -4.33 17.06 -1.41
C TYR A 56 -5.53 17.44 -2.27
N GLY A 57 -6.73 17.50 -1.70
CA GLY A 57 -7.95 17.88 -2.44
C GLY A 57 -8.45 16.81 -3.41
N CYS A 58 -8.09 15.54 -3.18
CA CYS A 58 -8.56 14.43 -4.00
C CYS A 58 -10.04 14.13 -3.72
N GLU A 59 -10.72 13.53 -4.70
CA GLU A 59 -11.99 12.83 -4.49
C GLU A 59 -11.70 11.35 -4.21
N VAL A 60 -11.99 10.87 -3.01
CA VAL A 60 -11.63 9.49 -2.63
C VAL A 60 -12.84 8.58 -2.49
N GLU A 61 -12.81 7.47 -3.20
CA GLU A 61 -13.77 6.38 -3.08
C GLU A 61 -13.12 5.18 -2.39
N LEU A 62 -13.77 4.66 -1.33
CA LEU A 62 -13.40 3.39 -0.73
C LEU A 62 -14.24 2.27 -1.32
N ILE A 63 -13.59 1.19 -1.75
CA ILE A 63 -14.27 0.00 -2.24
C ILE A 63 -13.93 -1.22 -1.38
N PRO A 64 -14.89 -2.13 -1.13
CA PRO A 64 -14.60 -3.36 -0.41
C PRO A 64 -13.54 -4.20 -1.11
N GLY A 65 -12.62 -4.76 -0.32
CA GLY A 65 -11.52 -5.59 -0.82
C GLY A 65 -11.31 -6.85 -0.01
N ALA A 66 -10.48 -7.72 -0.56
CA ALA A 66 -9.89 -8.88 0.09
C ALA A 66 -8.56 -9.22 -0.58
N THR A 67 -7.61 -9.85 0.13
CA THR A 67 -6.22 -10.04 -0.32
C THR A 67 -6.07 -10.46 -1.78
N MET A 68 -6.65 -11.59 -2.16
CA MET A 68 -6.48 -12.15 -3.51
C MET A 68 -7.30 -11.41 -4.58
N PRO A 69 -8.60 -11.13 -4.39
CA PRO A 69 -9.40 -10.43 -5.39
C PRO A 69 -8.90 -9.00 -5.66
N THR A 70 -8.49 -8.28 -4.62
CA THR A 70 -7.95 -6.93 -4.78
C THR A 70 -6.64 -6.95 -5.54
N PHE A 71 -5.71 -7.85 -5.17
CA PHE A 71 -4.46 -8.01 -5.90
C PHE A 71 -4.71 -8.31 -7.38
N ALA A 72 -5.55 -9.30 -7.69
CA ALA A 72 -5.86 -9.68 -9.07
C ALA A 72 -6.47 -8.52 -9.88
N SER A 73 -7.38 -7.77 -9.26
CA SER A 73 -7.99 -6.61 -9.91
C SER A 73 -6.98 -5.50 -10.21
N MET A 74 -6.11 -5.18 -9.27
CA MET A 74 -5.04 -4.20 -9.47
C MET A 74 -4.07 -4.63 -10.56
N ASP A 75 -3.67 -5.90 -10.55
CA ASP A 75 -2.71 -6.47 -11.49
C ASP A 75 -3.24 -6.55 -12.92
N GLU A 76 -4.49 -6.97 -13.09
CA GLU A 76 -5.12 -7.20 -14.40
C GLU A 76 -5.79 -5.96 -14.98
N LYS A 77 -6.36 -5.11 -14.12
CA LYS A 77 -7.23 -3.99 -14.53
C LYS A 77 -6.69 -2.62 -14.15
N GLY A 78 -5.62 -2.58 -13.33
CA GLY A 78 -5.12 -1.32 -12.79
C GLY A 78 -6.09 -0.62 -11.82
N ALA A 79 -6.98 -1.37 -11.18
CA ALA A 79 -7.95 -0.83 -10.21
C ALA A 79 -8.20 -1.82 -9.06
N PRO A 80 -8.36 -1.32 -7.82
CA PRO A 80 -8.27 0.08 -7.37
C PRO A 80 -6.87 0.69 -7.51
N ASP A 81 -6.76 2.01 -7.32
CA ASP A 81 -5.49 2.74 -7.43
C ASP A 81 -4.55 2.44 -6.28
N MET A 82 -5.09 2.22 -5.10
CA MET A 82 -4.33 1.98 -3.86
C MET A 82 -4.87 0.79 -3.07
N ASN A 83 -3.95 0.06 -2.46
CA ASN A 83 -4.23 -0.96 -1.46
C ASN A 83 -3.30 -0.74 -0.26
N PRO A 84 -3.77 -0.13 0.83
CA PRO A 84 -2.94 0.28 1.96
C PRO A 84 -2.29 -0.89 2.72
N GLU A 85 -2.97 -2.04 2.77
CA GLU A 85 -2.49 -3.22 3.48
C GLU A 85 -2.65 -4.48 2.63
N GLN A 86 -1.60 -4.80 1.86
CA GLN A 86 -1.54 -6.05 1.11
C GLN A 86 -0.71 -7.09 1.86
N TRP A 87 -1.30 -8.23 2.14
CA TRP A 87 -0.57 -9.37 2.71
C TRP A 87 0.26 -10.04 1.62
N ALA A 88 1.51 -9.59 1.52
CA ALA A 88 2.39 -9.91 0.40
C ALA A 88 2.73 -11.40 0.29
N ASN A 89 2.82 -12.14 1.41
CA ASN A 89 3.18 -13.57 1.37
C ASN A 89 2.19 -14.41 0.58
N ALA A 90 0.90 -14.06 0.64
CA ALA A 90 -0.15 -14.78 -0.10
C ALA A 90 -0.03 -14.63 -1.63
N VAL A 91 0.65 -13.58 -2.08
CA VAL A 91 0.77 -13.20 -3.51
C VAL A 91 2.23 -12.92 -3.90
N TYR A 92 3.19 -13.49 -3.18
CA TYR A 92 4.60 -13.11 -3.28
C TYR A 92 5.15 -13.17 -4.70
N GLU A 93 5.04 -14.33 -5.36
CA GLU A 93 5.56 -14.53 -6.71
C GLU A 93 4.86 -13.65 -7.77
N PRO A 94 3.50 -13.62 -7.85
CA PRO A 94 2.83 -12.77 -8.81
C PRO A 94 3.03 -11.28 -8.51
N LEU A 95 3.13 -10.86 -7.25
CA LEU A 95 3.41 -9.48 -6.89
C LEU A 95 4.79 -9.03 -7.40
N ASN A 96 5.84 -9.83 -7.16
CA ASN A 96 7.17 -9.53 -7.65
C ASN A 96 7.22 -9.45 -9.18
N LYS A 97 6.50 -10.35 -9.86
CA LYS A 97 6.38 -10.30 -11.33
C LYS A 97 5.70 -9.02 -11.79
N SER A 98 4.57 -8.65 -11.19
CA SER A 98 3.82 -7.44 -11.54
C SER A 98 4.62 -6.16 -11.33
N VAL A 99 5.41 -6.11 -10.25
CA VAL A 99 6.33 -5.01 -9.98
C VAL A 99 7.47 -4.95 -11.00
N ALA A 100 8.06 -6.10 -11.34
CA ALA A 100 9.13 -6.17 -12.35
C ALA A 100 8.65 -5.74 -13.74
N GLU A 101 7.39 -6.02 -14.07
CA GLU A 101 6.72 -5.63 -15.32
C GLU A 101 6.17 -4.19 -15.29
N GLY A 102 6.27 -3.49 -14.16
CA GLY A 102 5.79 -2.10 -14.00
C GLY A 102 4.27 -1.95 -13.94
N ARG A 103 3.52 -3.04 -13.71
CA ARG A 103 2.06 -3.01 -13.55
C ARG A 103 1.63 -2.55 -12.16
N LEU A 104 2.45 -2.86 -11.15
CA LEU A 104 2.25 -2.43 -9.78
C LEU A 104 3.50 -1.74 -9.24
N VAL A 105 3.32 -0.87 -8.26
CA VAL A 105 4.40 -0.20 -7.55
C VAL A 105 4.22 -0.43 -6.05
N ILE A 106 5.30 -0.86 -5.39
CA ILE A 106 5.34 -0.87 -3.93
C ILE A 106 5.74 0.54 -3.49
N ALA A 107 4.76 1.31 -3.03
CA ALA A 107 4.94 2.72 -2.70
C ALA A 107 5.86 2.93 -1.49
N ASN A 108 5.79 2.04 -0.50
CA ASN A 108 6.64 2.10 0.68
C ASN A 108 6.82 0.71 1.31
N LYS A 109 7.82 0.58 2.17
CA LYS A 109 7.94 -0.57 3.07
C LYS A 109 6.84 -0.49 4.13
N ALA A 110 6.39 -1.65 4.61
CA ALA A 110 5.41 -1.70 5.69
C ALA A 110 5.86 -0.81 6.86
N PRO A 111 5.01 0.13 7.32
CA PRO A 111 5.35 1.03 8.43
C PRO A 111 5.49 0.28 9.75
N ILE A 112 4.84 -0.87 9.87
CA ILE A 112 4.88 -1.75 11.01
C ILE A 112 5.48 -3.07 10.56
N THR A 113 6.68 -3.38 11.03
CA THR A 113 7.32 -4.66 10.85
C THR A 113 7.17 -5.45 12.14
N GLY A 114 6.36 -6.49 12.10
CA GLY A 114 6.16 -7.41 13.23
C GLY A 114 7.09 -8.62 13.16
N LEU A 115 6.73 -9.67 13.91
CA LEU A 115 7.43 -10.94 13.91
C LEU A 115 7.26 -11.75 12.61
N GLY A 116 6.50 -11.19 11.66
CA GLY A 116 6.18 -11.84 10.39
C GLY A 116 4.97 -12.77 10.50
N GLU A 117 4.65 -13.40 9.38
CA GLU A 117 3.62 -14.43 9.29
C GLU A 117 4.24 -15.79 9.61
N GLY A 118 3.48 -16.65 10.28
CA GLY A 118 3.95 -17.97 10.63
C GLY A 118 2.94 -18.75 11.46
N TRP A 119 3.33 -19.96 11.84
CA TRP A 119 2.56 -20.76 12.77
C TRP A 119 2.89 -20.33 14.20
N TRP A 120 1.87 -20.01 14.93
CA TRP A 120 1.96 -19.56 16.31
C TRP A 120 1.36 -20.59 17.23
N ILE A 121 2.13 -20.98 18.25
CA ILE A 121 1.72 -21.96 19.24
C ILE A 121 1.64 -21.26 20.59
N THR A 122 0.53 -21.43 21.29
CA THR A 122 0.35 -20.82 22.61
C THR A 122 1.24 -21.50 23.68
N PRO A 123 1.66 -20.77 24.71
CA PRO A 123 2.37 -21.37 25.84
C PRO A 123 1.63 -22.56 26.44
N GLY A 124 0.31 -22.50 26.59
CA GLY A 124 -0.50 -23.59 27.08
C GLY A 124 -0.51 -24.84 26.19
N THR A 125 -0.27 -24.73 24.90
CA THR A 125 -0.06 -25.88 24.02
C THR A 125 1.30 -26.51 24.26
N ILE A 126 2.34 -25.69 24.43
CA ILE A 126 3.71 -26.16 24.75
C ILE A 126 3.75 -26.86 26.11
N GLU A 127 2.98 -26.37 27.10
CA GLU A 127 2.87 -27.02 28.40
C GLU A 127 2.24 -28.43 28.30
N LYS A 128 1.28 -28.63 27.40
CA LYS A 128 0.59 -29.90 27.18
C LYS A 128 1.39 -30.86 26.29
N ILE A 129 2.16 -30.35 25.36
CA ILE A 129 2.94 -31.10 24.38
C ILE A 129 4.33 -30.46 24.32
N PRO A 130 5.20 -30.73 25.32
CA PRO A 130 6.52 -30.10 25.42
C PRO A 130 7.43 -30.37 24.21
N GLU A 131 7.21 -31.49 23.54
CA GLU A 131 7.97 -31.94 22.37
C GLU A 131 7.88 -30.97 21.20
N ILE A 132 6.78 -30.21 21.10
CA ILE A 132 6.55 -29.21 20.01
C ILE A 132 7.57 -28.08 20.06
N LYS A 133 8.20 -27.83 21.19
CA LYS A 133 9.09 -26.68 21.35
C LYS A 133 10.32 -26.78 20.47
N GLY A 134 10.44 -25.85 19.53
CA GLY A 134 11.56 -25.75 18.60
C GLY A 134 11.40 -26.56 17.32
N MET A 135 10.28 -27.27 17.16
CA MET A 135 9.93 -27.94 15.91
C MET A 135 9.48 -26.95 14.84
N THR A 136 9.74 -27.29 13.59
CA THR A 136 9.16 -26.61 12.43
C THR A 136 7.70 -27.01 12.25
N ALA A 137 6.94 -26.23 11.48
CA ALA A 137 5.55 -26.57 11.14
C ALA A 137 5.43 -27.94 10.45
N VAL A 138 6.40 -28.29 9.61
CA VAL A 138 6.43 -29.59 8.92
C VAL A 138 6.57 -30.74 9.92
N GLU A 139 7.55 -30.64 10.81
CA GLU A 139 7.76 -31.67 11.86
C GLU A 139 6.52 -31.82 12.76
N ILE A 140 5.86 -30.72 13.10
CA ILE A 140 4.63 -30.78 13.90
C ILE A 140 3.49 -31.49 13.14
N LEU A 141 3.37 -31.26 11.82
CA LEU A 141 2.35 -31.90 11.00
C LEU A 141 2.56 -33.41 10.80
N GLU A 142 3.76 -33.92 11.05
CA GLU A 142 4.06 -35.37 11.06
C GLU A 142 3.46 -36.09 12.27
N HIS A 143 2.91 -35.34 13.25
CA HIS A 143 2.32 -35.80 14.50
C HIS A 143 0.82 -35.48 14.60
N PRO A 144 -0.03 -36.04 13.74
CA PRO A 144 -1.47 -35.76 13.75
C PRO A 144 -2.15 -36.14 15.06
N GLU A 145 -1.58 -37.07 15.82
CA GLU A 145 -2.08 -37.52 17.12
C GLU A 145 -2.08 -36.40 18.18
N TRP A 146 -1.26 -35.35 18.01
CA TRP A 146 -1.24 -34.19 18.91
C TRP A 146 -2.43 -33.26 18.69
N PHE A 147 -3.09 -33.35 17.54
CA PHE A 147 -4.22 -32.50 17.14
C PHE A 147 -5.45 -33.37 16.84
N PRO A 148 -6.02 -34.03 17.84
CA PRO A 148 -7.22 -34.81 17.61
C PRO A 148 -8.31 -33.88 17.10
N PHE A 149 -8.72 -34.09 15.86
CA PHE A 149 -9.88 -33.39 15.32
C PHE A 149 -11.08 -33.73 16.20
N LYS A 150 -11.69 -32.69 16.77
CA LYS A 150 -13.00 -32.88 17.39
C LYS A 150 -13.93 -33.33 16.26
N GLU A 151 -14.54 -34.49 16.45
CA GLU A 151 -15.59 -34.90 15.53
C GLU A 151 -16.61 -33.78 15.39
N ASP A 152 -17.03 -33.54 14.17
CA ASP A 152 -18.05 -32.54 13.86
C ASP A 152 -19.31 -32.88 14.67
N PRO A 153 -19.73 -32.02 15.62
CA PRO A 153 -20.91 -32.32 16.46
C PRO A 153 -22.20 -32.36 15.67
N SER A 154 -22.18 -32.08 14.37
CA SER A 154 -23.33 -32.17 13.46
C SER A 154 -23.47 -33.52 12.75
N LYS A 155 -22.55 -34.48 12.99
CA LYS A 155 -22.59 -35.85 12.43
C LYS A 155 -23.12 -36.86 13.42
#